data_ddb6b5f18328c2108f8b449eeb5ed050
#
_entry.id   ddb6b5f18328c2108f8b449eeb5ed050
#
_cell.length_a   1.000
_cell.length_b   1.000
_cell.length_c   1.000
_cell.angle_alpha   90.00
_cell.angle_beta   90.00
_cell.angle_gamma   90.00
#
_symmetry.space_group_name_H-M   'P 1'
#
loop_
_entity.id
_entity.type
_entity.pdbx_description
1 polymer ?
#
loop_
_entity_poly.entity_id
_entity_poly.type
_entity_poly.pdbx_seq_one_letter_code
_entity_poly.pdbx_strand_id
1 'polypeptide(L)'
;MFKDMLAACIMDFFTLEETMKRVLLATVLSIVAATASAHHGWSEYDAKQPQQLTGTIEESGYQQPHSFVRLKTADKTWLVVLAPPGRMENRGLAKDMLAVGNKVTVYGYPNRSKADELRAERITVGDKVTELR
;
A
#
# COMPACT_ATOMS: atom_id res chain seq x y z
N MET A 1 -19.82 -53.69 -26.29
CA MET A 1 -20.03 -52.39 -27.01
C MET A 1 -20.86 -51.42 -26.20
N PHE A 2 -22.09 -51.76 -25.76
CA PHE A 2 -22.91 -50.85 -24.97
C PHE A 2 -22.42 -50.62 -23.54
N LYS A 3 -21.92 -51.63 -22.87
CA LYS A 3 -21.34 -51.55 -21.49
C LYS A 3 -20.06 -50.72 -21.44
N ASP A 4 -19.23 -50.82 -22.43
CA ASP A 4 -17.95 -50.09 -22.50
C ASP A 4 -18.18 -48.59 -22.78
N MET A 5 -19.18 -48.25 -23.56
CA MET A 5 -19.56 -46.88 -23.86
C MET A 5 -20.19 -46.19 -22.63
N LEU A 6 -20.96 -46.93 -21.82
CA LEU A 6 -21.56 -46.39 -20.60
C LEU A 6 -20.53 -46.14 -19.50
N ALA A 7 -19.55 -47.06 -19.37
CA ALA A 7 -18.44 -46.91 -18.41
C ALA A 7 -17.54 -45.71 -18.73
N ALA A 8 -17.23 -45.48 -20.02
CA ALA A 8 -16.45 -44.35 -20.45
C ALA A 8 -17.16 -43.02 -20.15
N CYS A 9 -18.47 -42.95 -20.42
CA CYS A 9 -19.28 -41.74 -20.17
C CYS A 9 -19.40 -41.40 -18.66
N ILE A 10 -19.46 -42.41 -17.78
CA ILE A 10 -19.50 -42.22 -16.33
C ILE A 10 -18.12 -41.78 -15.82
N MET A 11 -17.02 -42.30 -16.31
CA MET A 11 -15.67 -41.88 -15.92
C MET A 11 -15.40 -40.42 -16.34
N ASP A 12 -15.81 -40.01 -17.52
CA ASP A 12 -15.67 -38.61 -17.97
C ASP A 12 -16.48 -37.63 -17.10
N PHE A 13 -17.65 -38.02 -16.66
CA PHE A 13 -18.49 -37.20 -15.78
C PHE A 13 -17.85 -37.01 -14.41
N PHE A 14 -17.28 -38.02 -13.78
CA PHE A 14 -16.59 -37.93 -12.50
C PHE A 14 -15.30 -37.10 -12.59
N THR A 15 -14.55 -37.21 -13.66
CA THR A 15 -13.33 -36.42 -13.89
C THR A 15 -13.63 -34.94 -14.10
N LEU A 16 -14.73 -34.62 -14.79
CA LEU A 16 -15.17 -33.25 -15.00
C LEU A 16 -15.60 -32.59 -13.68
N GLU A 17 -16.34 -33.30 -12.83
CA GLU A 17 -16.79 -32.81 -11.55
C GLU A 17 -15.60 -32.51 -10.59
N GLU A 18 -14.63 -33.42 -10.54
CA GLU A 18 -13.41 -33.20 -9.74
C GLU A 18 -12.58 -32.04 -10.26
N THR A 19 -12.49 -31.88 -11.57
CA THR A 19 -11.78 -30.75 -12.19
C THR A 19 -12.46 -29.42 -11.87
N MET A 20 -13.78 -29.36 -11.96
CA MET A 20 -14.54 -28.17 -11.60
C MET A 20 -14.39 -27.79 -10.11
N LYS A 21 -14.41 -28.77 -9.21
CA LYS A 21 -14.17 -28.53 -7.77
C LYS A 21 -12.78 -27.94 -7.50
N ARG A 22 -11.75 -28.46 -8.17
CA ARG A 22 -10.37 -27.97 -8.04
C ARG A 22 -10.22 -26.55 -8.58
N VAL A 23 -10.82 -26.25 -9.72
CA VAL A 23 -10.81 -24.89 -10.30
C VAL A 23 -11.54 -23.92 -9.39
N LEU A 24 -12.72 -24.28 -8.87
CA LEU A 24 -13.47 -23.43 -7.96
C LEU A 24 -12.69 -23.15 -6.66
N LEU A 25 -12.06 -24.19 -6.07
CA LEU A 25 -11.24 -24.03 -4.88
C LEU A 25 -10.03 -23.13 -5.12
N ALA A 26 -9.35 -23.30 -6.26
CA ALA A 26 -8.22 -22.44 -6.64
C ALA A 26 -8.63 -20.98 -6.83
N THR A 27 -9.79 -20.74 -7.42
CA THR A 27 -10.33 -19.39 -7.63
C THR A 27 -10.67 -18.71 -6.30
N VAL A 28 -11.32 -19.43 -5.39
CA VAL A 28 -11.65 -18.90 -4.04
C VAL A 28 -10.38 -18.59 -3.26
N LEU A 29 -9.39 -19.45 -3.31
CA LEU A 29 -8.11 -19.27 -2.63
C LEU A 29 -7.36 -18.03 -3.16
N SER A 30 -7.41 -17.79 -4.48
CA SER A 30 -6.79 -16.62 -5.13
C SER A 30 -7.45 -15.30 -4.72
N ILE A 31 -8.79 -15.29 -4.55
CA ILE A 31 -9.52 -14.10 -4.10
C ILE A 31 -9.18 -13.75 -2.65
N VAL A 32 -9.05 -14.74 -1.77
CA VAL A 32 -8.68 -14.53 -0.36
C VAL A 32 -7.26 -13.98 -0.23
N ALA A 33 -6.32 -14.44 -1.05
CA ALA A 33 -4.94 -13.94 -1.04
C ALA A 33 -4.84 -12.47 -1.50
N ALA A 34 -5.68 -12.03 -2.45
CA ALA A 34 -5.69 -10.64 -2.91
C ALA A 34 -6.20 -9.65 -1.85
N THR A 35 -7.14 -10.07 -1.00
CA THR A 35 -7.67 -9.22 0.09
C THR A 35 -6.69 -9.07 1.26
N ALA A 36 -5.85 -10.06 1.52
CA ALA A 36 -4.84 -10.01 2.59
C ALA A 36 -3.76 -8.94 2.33
N SER A 37 -3.40 -8.68 1.07
CA SER A 37 -2.38 -7.68 0.70
C SER A 37 -2.84 -6.23 0.92
N ALA A 38 -4.14 -5.95 0.89
CA ALA A 38 -4.68 -4.59 1.01
C ALA A 38 -4.68 -4.04 2.46
N HIS A 39 -4.61 -4.90 3.47
CA HIS A 39 -4.68 -4.51 4.88
C HIS A 39 -3.32 -4.29 5.57
N HIS A 40 -2.22 -4.73 4.99
CA HIS A 40 -0.90 -4.63 5.62
C HIS A 40 -0.30 -3.21 5.66
N GLY A 41 -0.77 -2.30 4.82
CA GLY A 41 -0.14 -0.99 4.64
C GLY A 41 -0.17 -0.05 5.86
N TRP A 42 -1.22 -0.11 6.71
CA TRP A 42 -1.36 0.76 7.88
C TRP A 42 -1.17 0.05 9.22
N SER A 43 -1.25 -1.27 9.27
CA SER A 43 -1.12 -2.07 10.49
C SER A 43 0.28 -2.04 11.09
N GLU A 44 1.30 -1.72 10.29
CA GLU A 44 2.68 -1.55 10.75
C GLU A 44 2.91 -0.24 11.52
N TYR A 45 1.95 0.69 11.47
CA TYR A 45 2.06 2.02 12.07
C TYR A 45 1.19 2.15 13.32
N ASP A 46 1.70 2.89 14.31
CA ASP A 46 1.02 3.06 15.60
C ASP A 46 0.05 4.24 15.58
N ALA A 47 -1.22 3.97 15.25
CA ALA A 47 -2.27 4.98 15.23
C ALA A 47 -2.57 5.61 16.60
N LYS A 48 -2.07 5.04 17.70
CA LYS A 48 -2.25 5.58 19.05
C LYS A 48 -1.21 6.65 19.42
N GLN A 49 -0.15 6.78 18.60
CA GLN A 49 0.93 7.72 18.82
C GLN A 49 1.15 8.64 17.61
N PRO A 50 0.17 9.46 17.24
CA PRO A 50 0.35 10.38 16.11
C PRO A 50 1.47 11.38 16.43
N GLN A 51 2.24 11.72 15.40
CA GLN A 51 3.33 12.68 15.50
C GLN A 51 3.20 13.76 14.41
N GLN A 52 3.64 14.97 14.75
CA GLN A 52 3.82 16.04 13.80
C GLN A 52 5.30 16.37 13.70
N LEU A 53 5.85 16.29 12.50
CA LEU A 53 7.26 16.55 12.21
C LEU A 53 7.38 17.73 11.26
N THR A 54 8.24 18.66 11.58
CA THR A 54 8.60 19.79 10.67
C THR A 54 10.08 19.70 10.35
N GLY A 55 10.41 19.82 9.07
CA GLY A 55 11.80 19.71 8.63
C GLY A 55 11.99 20.10 7.19
N THR A 56 13.20 19.89 6.69
CA THR A 56 13.62 20.14 5.31
C THR A 56 13.79 18.83 4.56
N ILE A 57 13.29 18.76 3.35
CA ILE A 57 13.43 17.58 2.49
C ILE A 57 14.87 17.46 2.03
N GLU A 58 15.52 16.34 2.35
CA GLU A 58 16.87 15.97 1.89
C GLU A 58 16.84 15.07 0.65
N GLU A 59 15.78 14.26 0.52
CA GLU A 59 15.58 13.34 -0.60
C GLU A 59 14.08 13.18 -0.84
N SER A 60 13.69 12.99 -2.09
CA SER A 60 12.30 12.80 -2.48
C SER A 60 12.18 11.74 -3.56
N GLY A 61 11.29 10.77 -3.35
CA GLY A 61 10.93 9.74 -4.33
C GLY A 61 9.45 9.81 -4.68
N TYR A 62 9.13 10.22 -5.89
CA TYR A 62 7.75 10.32 -6.41
C TYR A 62 7.43 9.10 -7.26
N GLN A 63 7.06 7.99 -6.63
CA GLN A 63 7.02 6.65 -7.24
C GLN A 63 5.90 5.76 -6.69
N GLN A 64 5.59 4.69 -7.44
CA GLN A 64 4.73 3.60 -7.01
C GLN A 64 5.51 2.57 -6.16
N PRO A 65 4.89 1.87 -5.22
CA PRO A 65 3.48 1.97 -4.76
C PRO A 65 3.23 3.15 -3.81
N HIS A 66 4.27 3.72 -3.22
CA HIS A 66 4.23 4.88 -2.34
C HIS A 66 5.40 5.81 -2.61
N SER A 67 5.10 7.08 -2.69
CA SER A 67 6.12 8.13 -2.66
C SER A 67 6.70 8.28 -1.25
N PHE A 68 7.86 8.92 -1.15
CA PHE A 68 8.49 9.18 0.14
C PHE A 68 9.29 10.49 0.12
N VAL A 69 9.58 10.99 1.29
CA VAL A 69 10.62 12.01 1.50
C VAL A 69 11.50 11.61 2.68
N ARG A 70 12.80 11.96 2.60
CA ARG A 70 13.67 12.00 3.76
C ARG A 70 13.62 13.40 4.34
N LEU A 71 13.07 13.49 5.54
CA LEU A 71 12.79 14.75 6.22
C LEU A 71 13.81 14.97 7.33
N LYS A 72 14.67 15.95 7.18
CA LYS A 72 15.62 16.39 8.20
C LYS A 72 14.91 17.26 9.22
N THR A 73 14.74 16.76 10.43
CA THR A 73 14.22 17.48 11.58
C THR A 73 15.36 17.96 12.50
N ALA A 74 15.03 18.56 13.63
CA ALA A 74 16.04 19.05 14.58
C ALA A 74 16.86 17.92 15.23
N ASP A 75 16.27 16.72 15.40
CA ASP A 75 16.85 15.59 16.09
C ASP A 75 17.43 14.52 15.15
N LYS A 76 16.75 14.23 14.03
CA LYS A 76 17.19 13.17 13.09
C LYS A 76 16.56 13.34 11.70
N THR A 77 16.96 12.48 10.76
CA THR A 77 16.31 12.35 9.46
C THR A 77 15.30 11.22 9.49
N TRP A 78 14.06 11.52 9.14
CA TRP A 78 12.95 10.58 9.06
C TRP A 78 12.70 10.12 7.63
N LEU A 79 12.42 8.84 7.44
CA LEU A 79 11.78 8.33 6.23
C LEU A 79 10.27 8.52 6.36
N VAL A 80 9.73 9.45 5.62
CA VAL A 80 8.29 9.73 5.61
C VAL A 80 7.66 9.08 4.39
N VAL A 81 6.84 8.06 4.62
CA VAL A 81 6.08 7.36 3.58
C VAL A 81 4.81 8.16 3.26
N LEU A 82 4.66 8.52 2.00
CA LEU A 82 3.54 9.30 1.49
C LEU A 82 2.53 8.43 0.74
N ALA A 83 1.60 9.05 0.02
CA ALA A 83 0.65 8.37 -0.84
C ALA A 83 1.25 8.01 -2.22
N PRO A 84 0.59 7.16 -3.02
CA PRO A 84 0.94 6.96 -4.41
C PRO A 84 0.86 8.28 -5.22
N PRO A 85 1.69 8.46 -6.25
CA PRO A 85 1.72 9.69 -7.07
C PRO A 85 0.35 10.16 -7.54
N GLY A 86 -0.44 9.30 -8.15
CA GLY A 86 -1.76 9.67 -8.68
C GLY A 86 -2.73 10.20 -7.62
N ARG A 87 -2.66 9.67 -6.38
CA ARG A 87 -3.48 10.22 -5.27
C ARG A 87 -3.03 11.61 -4.87
N MET A 88 -1.72 11.84 -4.82
CA MET A 88 -1.15 13.14 -4.47
C MET A 88 -1.48 14.18 -5.53
N GLU A 89 -1.32 13.86 -6.82
CA GLU A 89 -1.66 14.73 -7.95
C GLU A 89 -3.14 15.12 -7.95
N ASN A 90 -4.03 14.13 -7.80
CA ASN A 90 -5.48 14.37 -7.73
C ASN A 90 -5.90 15.28 -6.55
N ARG A 91 -5.07 15.35 -5.52
CA ARG A 91 -5.27 16.24 -4.36
C ARG A 91 -4.43 17.52 -4.43
N GLY A 92 -3.78 17.72 -5.57
CA GLY A 92 -3.02 18.93 -5.89
C GLY A 92 -1.66 19.03 -5.21
N LEU A 93 -1.07 17.92 -4.78
CA LEU A 93 0.30 17.84 -4.31
C LEU A 93 1.19 17.38 -5.48
N ALA A 94 1.72 18.34 -6.22
CA ALA A 94 2.57 18.07 -7.37
C ALA A 94 4.01 17.68 -6.93
N LYS A 95 4.73 17.02 -7.83
CA LYS A 95 6.10 16.52 -7.58
C LYS A 95 7.08 17.61 -7.15
N ASP A 96 7.00 18.80 -7.77
CA ASP A 96 7.88 19.94 -7.49
C ASP A 96 7.68 20.52 -6.08
N MET A 97 6.50 20.36 -5.49
CA MET A 97 6.23 20.75 -4.10
C MET A 97 7.02 19.90 -3.09
N LEU A 98 7.50 18.73 -3.48
CA LEU A 98 8.34 17.84 -2.69
C LEU A 98 9.83 17.93 -3.07
N ALA A 99 10.25 19.02 -3.67
CA ALA A 99 11.64 19.23 -4.05
C ALA A 99 12.57 19.26 -2.83
N VAL A 100 13.79 18.78 -3.02
CA VAL A 100 14.87 18.87 -2.01
C VAL A 100 15.08 20.34 -1.63
N GLY A 101 15.21 20.60 -0.34
CA GLY A 101 15.34 21.94 0.23
C GLY A 101 14.02 22.58 0.68
N ASN A 102 12.87 22.07 0.26
CA ASN A 102 11.58 22.56 0.73
C ASN A 102 11.37 22.22 2.20
N LYS A 103 10.85 23.19 2.95
CA LYS A 103 10.42 22.98 4.34
C LYS A 103 8.97 22.53 4.34
N VAL A 104 8.69 21.41 5.02
CA VAL A 104 7.34 20.85 5.10
C VAL A 104 7.02 20.41 6.52
N THR A 105 5.73 20.31 6.82
CA THR A 105 5.22 19.72 8.05
C THR A 105 4.39 18.50 7.68
N VAL A 106 4.65 17.37 8.33
CA VAL A 106 3.90 16.12 8.15
C VAL A 106 3.23 15.73 9.47
N TYR A 107 2.01 15.24 9.36
CA TYR A 107 1.29 14.59 10.45
C TYR A 107 1.07 13.13 10.08
N GLY A 108 1.41 12.22 10.98
CA GLY A 108 1.29 10.80 10.69
C GLY A 108 1.61 9.91 11.88
N TYR A 109 1.91 8.65 11.60
CA TYR A 109 2.05 7.60 12.59
C TYR A 109 3.41 6.92 12.47
N PRO A 110 4.14 6.72 13.60
CA PRO A 110 5.44 6.06 13.58
C PRO A 110 5.28 4.57 13.26
N ASN A 111 6.27 4.01 12.58
CA ASN A 111 6.34 2.58 12.36
C ASN A 111 6.68 1.87 13.67
N ARG A 112 6.02 0.73 13.96
CA ARG A 112 6.18 -0.04 15.20
C ARG A 112 7.55 -0.70 15.35
N SER A 113 8.21 -0.97 14.23
CA SER A 113 9.49 -1.71 14.19
C SER A 113 10.64 -0.92 13.59
N LYS A 114 10.38 0.20 12.90
CA LYS A 114 11.39 1.05 12.28
C LYS A 114 11.36 2.44 12.92
N ALA A 115 12.32 2.69 13.81
CA ALA A 115 12.34 3.88 14.65
C ALA A 115 12.42 5.22 13.90
N ASP A 116 12.86 5.20 12.64
CA ASP A 116 13.06 6.39 11.81
C ASP A 116 12.03 6.51 10.67
N GLU A 117 10.97 5.71 10.70
CA GLU A 117 9.94 5.70 9.66
C GLU A 117 8.60 6.21 10.22
N LEU A 118 7.97 7.10 9.45
CA LEU A 118 6.63 7.62 9.74
C LEU A 118 5.77 7.51 8.49
N ARG A 119 4.52 7.08 8.61
CA ARG A 119 3.55 7.16 7.53
C ARG A 119 2.69 8.39 7.67
N ALA A 120 2.78 9.27 6.68
CA ALA A 120 2.03 10.51 6.70
C ALA A 120 0.56 10.30 6.33
N GLU A 121 -0.32 10.84 7.15
CA GLU A 121 -1.75 11.01 6.86
C GLU A 121 -2.00 12.35 6.19
N ARG A 122 -1.17 13.36 6.51
CA ARG A 122 -1.29 14.74 6.01
C ARG A 122 0.09 15.36 5.83
N ILE A 123 0.23 16.18 4.81
CA ILE A 123 1.42 17.01 4.59
C ILE A 123 1.02 18.47 4.33
N THR A 124 1.79 19.37 4.89
CA THR A 124 1.65 20.82 4.68
C THR A 124 2.89 21.37 3.99
N VAL A 125 2.71 21.99 2.83
CA VAL A 125 3.76 22.65 2.06
C VAL A 125 3.37 24.11 1.86
N GLY A 126 4.11 25.03 2.46
CA GLY A 126 3.68 26.43 2.56
C GLY A 126 2.33 26.52 3.28
N ASP A 127 1.35 27.14 2.64
CA ASP A 127 -0.01 27.27 3.19
C ASP A 127 -0.96 26.12 2.76
N LYS A 128 -0.46 25.21 1.92
CA LYS A 128 -1.28 24.12 1.39
C LYS A 128 -1.22 22.87 2.26
N VAL A 129 -2.37 22.44 2.73
CA VAL A 129 -2.57 21.16 3.44
C VAL A 129 -3.13 20.15 2.47
N THR A 130 -2.50 18.97 2.41
CA THR A 130 -2.94 17.84 1.57
C THR A 130 -3.13 16.59 2.42
N GLU A 131 -4.33 16.03 2.39
CA GLU A 131 -4.63 14.73 3.02
C GLU A 131 -4.11 13.60 2.12
N LEU A 132 -3.43 12.61 2.71
CA LEU A 132 -2.78 11.51 1.98
C LEU A 132 -3.46 10.15 2.16
N ARG A 133 -4.32 10.03 3.17
CA ARG A 133 -5.06 8.80 3.49
C ARG A 133 -6.36 8.64 2.72
#